data_5c6c382567223b261ff0549bc227616e
#
_entry.id   5c6c382567223b261ff0549bc227616e
#
_cell.length_a   1.000
_cell.length_b   1.000
_cell.length_c   1.000
_cell.angle_alpha   90.00
_cell.angle_beta   90.00
_cell.angle_gamma   90.00
#
_symmetry.space_group_name_H-M   'P 1'
#
loop_
_entity.id
_entity.type
_entity.pdbx_description
1 polymer ?
#
loop_
_entity_poly.entity_id
_entity_poly.type
_entity_poly.pdbx_seq_one_letter_code
_entity_poly.pdbx_strand_id
1 'polypeptide(L)'
;MTIYIRFENHKQIETTTLENKPTGNDWYEAPKNFDWQKSYCLTEGEKIVERNKEDIELELLENAKLSALRFYFNNYTNEYAGNSHQKAKSYQIQEKAAKSILAAPESISKKDTEIIEPLAKVRGITVIEMARIIEEKAKKAVKEIIKCEELEDITKKKIAEAKSKNELQTLLDDFRKKIQRNG
;
A
#
# COMPACT_ATOMS: atom_id res chain seq x y z
N MET A 1 35.71 -26.70 2.86
CA MET A 1 34.66 -25.68 3.01
C MET A 1 33.64 -25.90 1.92
N THR A 2 32.37 -25.98 2.28
CA THR A 2 31.23 -26.22 1.37
C THR A 2 30.41 -24.96 1.25
N ILE A 3 29.87 -24.66 0.07
CA ILE A 3 28.96 -23.53 -0.14
C ILE A 3 27.56 -24.01 0.14
N TYR A 4 26.85 -23.25 0.97
CA TYR A 4 25.44 -23.51 1.31
C TYR A 4 24.58 -22.32 0.88
N ILE A 5 23.40 -22.62 0.33
CA ILE A 5 22.41 -21.64 -0.12
C ILE A 5 21.16 -21.82 0.73
N ARG A 6 20.64 -20.70 1.24
CA ARG A 6 19.37 -20.64 1.96
C ARG A 6 18.25 -20.20 1.03
N PHE A 7 17.14 -20.92 1.07
CA PHE A 7 15.96 -20.61 0.28
C PHE A 7 14.77 -20.27 1.19
N GLU A 8 14.02 -19.26 0.79
CA GLU A 8 12.72 -18.92 1.35
C GLU A 8 11.72 -18.78 0.19
N ASN A 9 10.57 -19.46 0.29
CA ASN A 9 9.57 -19.52 -0.80
C ASN A 9 10.22 -19.86 -2.17
N HIS A 10 11.09 -20.86 -2.17
CA HIS A 10 11.84 -21.32 -3.34
C HIS A 10 12.88 -20.33 -3.91
N LYS A 11 13.04 -19.14 -3.32
CA LYS A 11 14.01 -18.12 -3.78
C LYS A 11 15.26 -18.11 -2.90
N GLN A 12 16.41 -17.95 -3.51
CA GLN A 12 17.68 -17.75 -2.81
C GLN A 12 17.65 -16.43 -2.03
N ILE A 13 17.90 -16.49 -0.72
CA ILE A 13 17.95 -15.32 0.16
C ILE A 13 19.35 -15.11 0.76
N GLU A 14 20.14 -16.18 0.89
CA GLU A 14 21.45 -16.10 1.51
C GLU A 14 22.38 -17.16 0.92
N THR A 15 23.69 -16.89 0.91
CA THR A 15 24.74 -17.86 0.53
C THR A 15 25.93 -17.70 1.46
N THR A 16 26.45 -18.82 1.93
CA THR A 16 27.59 -18.84 2.85
C THR A 16 28.55 -19.97 2.54
N THR A 17 29.80 -19.86 3.01
CA THR A 17 30.81 -20.92 2.90
C THR A 17 31.22 -21.37 4.31
N LEU A 18 30.94 -22.60 4.67
CA LEU A 18 31.20 -23.16 5.99
C LEU A 18 31.75 -24.58 5.88
N GLU A 19 32.35 -25.09 6.97
CA GLU A 19 32.78 -26.48 7.07
C GLU A 19 31.61 -27.44 7.28
N ASN A 20 30.63 -27.01 8.08
CA ASN A 20 29.42 -27.78 8.38
C ASN A 20 28.18 -27.06 7.90
N LYS A 21 27.13 -27.82 7.58
CA LYS A 21 25.83 -27.28 7.20
C LYS A 21 25.26 -26.42 8.32
N PRO A 22 24.78 -25.18 8.03
CA PRO A 22 24.07 -24.34 9.00
C PRO A 22 22.84 -25.05 9.56
N THR A 23 22.42 -24.65 10.76
CA THR A 23 21.18 -25.17 11.38
C THR A 23 19.95 -24.62 10.64
N GLY A 24 18.99 -25.49 10.37
CA GLY A 24 17.73 -25.18 9.65
C GLY A 24 17.53 -26.09 8.44
N ASN A 25 16.25 -26.28 8.09
CA ASN A 25 15.87 -27.14 6.96
C ASN A 25 15.87 -26.41 5.62
N ASP A 26 16.07 -25.11 5.63
CA ASP A 26 16.04 -24.20 4.49
C ASP A 26 17.40 -23.99 3.83
N TRP A 27 18.44 -24.63 4.36
CA TRP A 27 19.81 -24.64 3.82
C TRP A 27 20.09 -25.86 2.95
N TYR A 28 20.66 -25.64 1.79
CA TYR A 28 21.01 -26.65 0.78
C TYR A 28 22.45 -26.48 0.35
N GLU A 29 23.14 -27.59 0.08
CA GLU A 29 24.47 -27.56 -0.52
C GLU A 29 24.39 -27.03 -1.95
N ALA A 30 25.24 -26.09 -2.29
CA ALA A 30 25.30 -25.51 -3.63
C ALA A 30 25.72 -26.56 -4.68
N PRO A 31 25.20 -26.47 -5.91
CA PRO A 31 25.62 -27.36 -6.98
C PRO A 31 27.10 -27.18 -7.31
N LYS A 32 27.73 -28.22 -7.84
CA LYS A 32 29.19 -28.21 -8.18
C LYS A 32 29.59 -27.08 -9.13
N ASN A 33 28.69 -26.62 -9.97
CA ASN A 33 28.85 -25.53 -10.92
C ASN A 33 28.29 -24.19 -10.39
N PHE A 34 28.22 -24.02 -9.07
CA PHE A 34 27.74 -22.79 -8.46
C PHE A 34 28.60 -21.59 -8.87
N ASP A 35 27.92 -20.49 -9.22
CA ASP A 35 28.53 -19.22 -9.60
C ASP A 35 27.95 -18.09 -8.72
N TRP A 36 28.81 -17.36 -8.03
CA TRP A 36 28.44 -16.25 -7.15
C TRP A 36 27.73 -15.08 -7.88
N GLN A 37 27.90 -14.99 -9.21
CA GLN A 37 27.31 -13.94 -10.02
C GLN A 37 25.90 -14.30 -10.50
N LYS A 38 25.44 -15.54 -10.22
CA LYS A 38 24.14 -16.05 -10.65
C LYS A 38 23.15 -16.15 -9.50
N SER A 39 21.88 -16.14 -9.83
CA SER A 39 20.78 -16.34 -8.89
C SER A 39 20.20 -17.73 -9.08
N TYR A 40 19.78 -18.37 -7.99
CA TYR A 40 19.27 -19.73 -7.99
C TYR A 40 17.87 -19.79 -7.38
N CYS A 41 17.11 -20.83 -7.73
CA CYS A 41 15.86 -21.18 -7.07
C CYS A 41 15.82 -22.67 -6.74
N LEU A 42 15.00 -23.02 -5.77
CA LEU A 42 14.70 -24.39 -5.38
C LEU A 42 13.41 -24.84 -6.08
N THR A 43 13.47 -25.92 -6.83
CA THR A 43 12.25 -26.51 -7.46
C THR A 43 11.42 -27.27 -6.42
N GLU A 44 10.17 -27.60 -6.74
CA GLU A 44 9.30 -28.44 -5.89
C GLU A 44 9.93 -29.82 -5.58
N GLY A 45 10.81 -30.32 -6.45
CA GLY A 45 11.59 -31.54 -6.22
C GLY A 45 12.93 -31.33 -5.50
N GLU A 46 13.09 -30.21 -4.78
CA GLU A 46 14.30 -29.85 -4.01
C GLU A 46 15.59 -29.78 -4.83
N LYS A 47 15.48 -29.51 -6.14
CA LYS A 47 16.66 -29.29 -7.00
C LYS A 47 16.96 -27.80 -7.09
N ILE A 48 18.23 -27.47 -6.90
CA ILE A 48 18.72 -26.12 -7.12
C ILE A 48 18.96 -25.92 -8.61
N VAL A 49 18.30 -24.91 -9.18
CA VAL A 49 18.44 -24.53 -10.60
C VAL A 49 18.79 -23.05 -10.71
N GLU A 50 19.59 -22.70 -11.72
CA GLU A 50 19.88 -21.31 -12.05
C GLU A 50 18.59 -20.65 -12.54
N ARG A 51 18.31 -19.44 -12.04
CA ARG A 51 17.17 -18.61 -12.49
C ARG A 51 17.51 -18.02 -13.86
N ASN A 52 16.55 -18.03 -14.77
CA ASN A 52 16.74 -17.34 -16.03
C ASN A 52 16.68 -15.81 -15.83
N LYS A 53 17.32 -15.09 -16.73
CA LYS A 53 17.42 -13.64 -16.68
C LYS A 53 16.05 -12.95 -16.81
N GLU A 54 15.16 -13.51 -17.61
CA GLU A 54 13.82 -12.95 -17.88
C GLU A 54 12.94 -13.00 -16.64
N ASP A 55 13.01 -14.09 -15.85
CA ASP A 55 12.26 -14.21 -14.59
C ASP A 55 12.77 -13.22 -13.54
N ILE A 56 14.10 -13.01 -13.49
CA ILE A 56 14.69 -12.02 -12.58
C ILE A 56 14.26 -10.60 -12.96
N GLU A 57 14.31 -10.27 -14.25
CA GLU A 57 13.87 -8.97 -14.75
C GLU A 57 12.38 -8.73 -14.52
N LEU A 58 11.54 -9.77 -14.68
CA LEU A 58 10.11 -9.68 -14.41
C LEU A 58 9.85 -9.41 -12.92
N GLU A 59 10.50 -10.14 -12.02
CA GLU A 59 10.36 -9.94 -10.57
C GLU A 59 10.82 -8.54 -10.12
N LEU A 60 11.92 -8.03 -10.67
CA LEU A 60 12.37 -6.66 -10.39
C LEU A 60 11.33 -5.64 -10.85
N LEU A 61 10.72 -5.87 -11.99
CA LEU A 61 9.66 -5.01 -12.52
C LEU A 61 8.39 -5.10 -11.68
N GLU A 62 7.97 -6.28 -11.22
CA GLU A 62 6.86 -6.47 -10.27
C GLU A 62 7.04 -5.63 -9.01
N ASN A 63 8.22 -5.73 -8.37
CA ASN A 63 8.55 -4.97 -7.17
C ASN A 63 8.52 -3.46 -7.41
N ALA A 64 9.02 -3.01 -8.57
CA ALA A 64 8.96 -1.61 -8.98
C ALA A 64 7.49 -1.15 -9.18
N LYS A 65 6.64 -1.98 -9.79
CA LYS A 65 5.22 -1.66 -9.98
C LYS A 65 4.43 -1.65 -8.67
N LEU A 66 4.70 -2.55 -7.74
CA LEU A 66 4.11 -2.53 -6.40
C LEU A 66 4.50 -1.26 -5.63
N SER A 67 5.75 -0.83 -5.74
CA SER A 67 6.21 0.42 -5.14
C SER A 67 5.53 1.65 -5.76
N ALA A 68 5.40 1.68 -7.08
CA ALA A 68 4.70 2.73 -7.79
C ALA A 68 3.19 2.75 -7.48
N LEU A 69 2.54 1.59 -7.37
CA LEU A 69 1.14 1.45 -6.97
C LEU A 69 0.91 2.08 -5.59
N ARG A 70 1.76 1.75 -4.60
CA ARG A 70 1.72 2.33 -3.25
C ARG A 70 1.90 3.84 -3.27
N PHE A 71 2.79 4.36 -4.11
CA PHE A 71 3.00 5.80 -4.27
C PHE A 71 1.72 6.50 -4.80
N TYR A 72 1.09 5.97 -5.84
CA TYR A 72 -0.16 6.53 -6.38
C TYR A 72 -1.32 6.42 -5.40
N PHE A 73 -1.45 5.30 -4.70
CA PHE A 73 -2.43 5.13 -3.63
C PHE A 73 -2.28 6.20 -2.54
N ASN A 74 -1.07 6.36 -2.01
CA ASN A 74 -0.79 7.32 -0.95
C ASN A 74 -1.07 8.76 -1.42
N ASN A 75 -0.66 9.12 -2.62
CA ASN A 75 -0.91 10.47 -3.14
C ASN A 75 -2.41 10.76 -3.28
N TYR A 76 -3.16 9.83 -3.84
CA TYR A 76 -4.60 9.98 -3.99
C TYR A 76 -5.32 10.06 -2.64
N THR A 77 -5.05 9.14 -1.74
CA THR A 77 -5.75 9.09 -0.44
C THR A 77 -5.37 10.24 0.49
N ASN A 78 -4.15 10.77 0.38
CA ASN A 78 -3.71 11.96 1.14
C ASN A 78 -4.52 13.21 0.81
N GLU A 79 -5.07 13.36 -0.39
CA GLU A 79 -5.96 14.47 -0.75
C GLU A 79 -7.22 14.48 0.12
N TYR A 80 -7.71 13.30 0.52
CA TYR A 80 -8.91 13.12 1.34
C TYR A 80 -8.59 13.02 2.84
N ALA A 81 -7.53 12.34 3.21
CA ALA A 81 -7.15 12.12 4.60
C ALA A 81 -6.46 13.34 5.25
N GLY A 82 -5.94 14.26 4.44
CA GLY A 82 -5.10 15.38 4.88
C GLY A 82 -3.61 15.09 4.70
N ASN A 83 -2.89 16.09 4.15
CA ASN A 83 -1.49 15.94 3.72
C ASN A 83 -0.47 15.88 4.87
N SER A 84 -0.92 15.84 6.12
CA SER A 84 -0.06 15.70 7.31
C SER A 84 -0.81 15.03 8.44
N HIS A 85 -0.07 14.40 9.35
CA HIS A 85 -0.65 13.78 10.56
C HIS A 85 -1.48 14.78 11.39
N GLN A 86 -1.01 16.02 11.54
CA GLN A 86 -1.72 17.07 12.27
C GLN A 86 -3.05 17.42 11.58
N LYS A 87 -3.06 17.51 10.25
CA LYS A 87 -4.27 17.80 9.47
C LYS A 87 -5.28 16.66 9.55
N ALA A 88 -4.83 15.43 9.42
CA ALA A 88 -5.67 14.24 9.57
C ALA A 88 -6.31 14.18 10.97
N LYS A 89 -5.53 14.42 12.03
CA LYS A 89 -6.03 14.49 13.41
C LYS A 89 -7.05 15.62 13.59
N SER A 90 -6.79 16.79 13.01
CA SER A 90 -7.72 17.91 13.04
C SER A 90 -9.06 17.57 12.37
N TYR A 91 -9.02 16.92 11.22
CA TYR A 91 -10.25 16.48 10.51
C TYR A 91 -11.06 15.47 11.32
N GLN A 92 -10.42 14.51 11.99
CA GLN A 92 -11.09 13.56 12.88
C GLN A 92 -11.79 14.26 14.07
N ILE A 93 -11.14 15.27 14.66
CA ILE A 93 -11.72 16.07 15.75
C ILE A 93 -12.94 16.87 15.24
N GLN A 94 -12.81 17.52 14.08
CA GLN A 94 -13.88 18.27 13.45
C GLN A 94 -15.07 17.36 13.08
N GLU A 95 -14.81 16.18 12.51
CA GLU A 95 -15.85 15.20 12.15
C GLU A 95 -16.62 14.73 13.40
N LYS A 96 -15.91 14.44 14.49
CA LYS A 96 -16.53 14.03 15.76
C LYS A 96 -17.44 15.14 16.33
N ALA A 97 -16.95 16.38 16.34
CA ALA A 97 -17.72 17.52 16.78
C ALA A 97 -18.93 17.78 15.88
N ALA A 98 -18.78 17.70 14.56
CA ALA A 98 -19.86 17.85 13.59
C ALA A 98 -20.97 16.80 13.78
N LYS A 99 -20.60 15.52 13.96
CA LYS A 99 -21.56 14.44 14.24
C LYS A 99 -22.32 14.68 15.55
N SER A 100 -21.65 15.14 16.59
CA SER A 100 -22.27 15.48 17.88
C SER A 100 -23.29 16.62 17.73
N ILE A 101 -22.93 17.69 17.03
CA ILE A 101 -23.79 18.86 16.76
C ILE A 101 -25.04 18.43 15.97
N LEU A 102 -24.87 17.60 14.93
CA LEU A 102 -25.99 17.17 14.07
C LEU A 102 -26.92 16.15 14.76
N ALA A 103 -26.40 15.41 15.74
CA ALA A 103 -27.21 14.48 16.54
C ALA A 103 -28.12 15.21 17.55
N ALA A 104 -27.71 16.39 18.04
CA ALA A 104 -28.48 17.15 19.05
C ALA A 104 -28.41 18.67 18.76
N PRO A 105 -28.99 19.14 17.65
CA PRO A 105 -28.88 20.54 17.20
C PRO A 105 -29.49 21.55 18.18
N GLU A 106 -30.46 21.13 19.01
CA GLU A 106 -31.12 21.98 20.02
C GLU A 106 -30.29 22.12 21.33
N SER A 107 -29.25 21.26 21.50
CA SER A 107 -28.41 21.25 22.71
C SER A 107 -26.93 21.08 22.41
N ILE A 108 -26.41 21.99 21.59
CA ILE A 108 -24.98 21.94 21.15
C ILE A 108 -24.07 22.19 22.33
N SER A 109 -23.07 21.30 22.52
CA SER A 109 -22.09 21.48 23.59
C SER A 109 -21.16 22.65 23.28
N LYS A 110 -20.74 23.38 24.34
CA LYS A 110 -19.75 24.47 24.20
C LYS A 110 -18.46 23.99 23.56
N LYS A 111 -18.00 22.79 23.91
CA LYS A 111 -16.78 22.18 23.37
C LYS A 111 -16.87 21.96 21.85
N ASP A 112 -18.00 21.44 21.35
CA ASP A 112 -18.18 21.18 19.92
C ASP A 112 -18.32 22.50 19.16
N THR A 113 -19.01 23.50 19.76
CA THR A 113 -19.10 24.86 19.20
C THR A 113 -17.71 25.49 19.05
N GLU A 114 -16.86 25.43 20.06
CA GLU A 114 -15.50 25.98 20.00
C GLU A 114 -14.61 25.38 18.89
N ILE A 115 -14.89 24.13 18.49
CA ILE A 115 -14.19 23.46 17.39
C ILE A 115 -14.70 23.94 16.02
N ILE A 116 -16.00 24.09 15.84
CA ILE A 116 -16.63 24.32 14.53
C ILE A 116 -16.86 25.81 14.24
N GLU A 117 -17.17 26.61 15.25
CA GLU A 117 -17.52 28.03 15.09
C GLU A 117 -16.44 28.88 14.37
N PRO A 118 -15.13 28.73 14.61
CA PRO A 118 -14.12 29.48 13.87
C PRO A 118 -14.18 29.23 12.34
N LEU A 119 -14.46 27.99 11.95
CA LEU A 119 -14.62 27.62 10.53
C LEU A 119 -15.91 28.16 9.93
N ALA A 120 -17.00 28.16 10.70
CA ALA A 120 -18.28 28.73 10.32
C ALA A 120 -18.18 30.26 10.12
N LYS A 121 -17.55 30.97 11.04
CA LYS A 121 -17.32 32.43 10.97
C LYS A 121 -16.53 32.85 9.73
N VAL A 122 -15.44 32.13 9.40
CA VAL A 122 -14.66 32.41 8.18
C VAL A 122 -15.48 32.28 6.90
N ARG A 123 -16.50 31.44 6.90
CA ARG A 123 -17.37 31.18 5.74
C ARG A 123 -18.68 31.96 5.77
N GLY A 124 -18.97 32.68 6.84
CA GLY A 124 -20.20 33.45 7.00
C GLY A 124 -21.47 32.57 7.09
N ILE A 125 -21.36 31.37 7.64
CA ILE A 125 -22.45 30.41 7.81
C ILE A 125 -22.66 30.01 9.25
N THR A 126 -23.75 29.33 9.55
CA THR A 126 -24.06 28.84 10.91
C THR A 126 -23.17 27.64 11.28
N VAL A 127 -23.04 27.39 12.59
CA VAL A 127 -22.33 26.22 13.13
C VAL A 127 -22.96 24.91 12.61
N ILE A 128 -24.29 24.84 12.51
CA ILE A 128 -25.01 23.66 12.01
C ILE A 128 -24.72 23.42 10.52
N GLU A 129 -24.75 24.47 9.70
CA GLU A 129 -24.39 24.37 8.27
C GLU A 129 -22.94 23.92 8.08
N MET A 130 -22.02 24.47 8.88
CA MET A 130 -20.63 24.03 8.84
C MET A 130 -20.45 22.57 9.26
N ALA A 131 -21.18 22.12 10.28
CA ALA A 131 -21.19 20.73 10.70
C ALA A 131 -21.68 19.78 9.59
N ARG A 132 -22.75 20.15 8.85
CA ARG A 132 -23.21 19.38 7.66
C ARG A 132 -22.14 19.28 6.59
N ILE A 133 -21.48 20.39 6.25
CA ILE A 133 -20.39 20.41 5.25
C ILE A 133 -19.24 19.50 5.66
N ILE A 134 -18.87 19.52 6.95
CA ILE A 134 -17.78 18.66 7.46
C ILE A 134 -18.20 17.19 7.38
N GLU A 135 -19.40 16.83 7.81
CA GLU A 135 -19.91 15.45 7.77
C GLU A 135 -19.97 14.90 6.33
N GLU A 136 -20.49 15.70 5.39
CA GLU A 136 -20.55 15.32 3.97
C GLU A 136 -19.16 15.09 3.38
N LYS A 137 -18.20 15.98 3.68
CA LYS A 137 -16.82 15.83 3.24
C LYS A 137 -16.17 14.60 3.85
N ALA A 138 -16.39 14.32 5.13
CA ALA A 138 -15.86 13.14 5.79
C ALA A 138 -16.43 11.84 5.17
N LYS A 139 -17.75 11.78 4.94
CA LYS A 139 -18.40 10.65 4.26
C LYS A 139 -17.84 10.44 2.84
N LYS A 140 -17.65 11.53 2.07
CA LYS A 140 -17.04 11.45 0.74
C LYS A 140 -15.60 10.94 0.82
N ALA A 141 -14.80 11.46 1.74
CA ALA A 141 -13.40 11.05 1.92
C ALA A 141 -13.28 9.56 2.23
N VAL A 142 -14.05 9.05 3.19
CA VAL A 142 -14.06 7.62 3.54
C VAL A 142 -14.44 6.77 2.33
N LYS A 143 -15.48 7.16 1.58
CA LYS A 143 -15.92 6.42 0.39
C LYS A 143 -14.84 6.35 -0.68
N GLU A 144 -14.15 7.47 -0.95
CA GLU A 144 -13.08 7.50 -1.97
C GLU A 144 -11.84 6.71 -1.52
N ILE A 145 -11.48 6.76 -0.24
CA ILE A 145 -10.37 5.97 0.31
C ILE A 145 -10.66 4.47 0.19
N ILE A 146 -11.83 4.00 0.65
CA ILE A 146 -12.24 2.58 0.56
C ILE A 146 -12.20 2.11 -0.89
N LYS A 147 -12.74 2.90 -1.83
CA LYS A 147 -12.72 2.55 -3.24
C LYS A 147 -11.30 2.44 -3.80
N CYS A 148 -10.39 3.32 -3.36
CA CYS A 148 -8.99 3.25 -3.75
C CYS A 148 -8.30 2.01 -3.16
N GLU A 149 -8.61 1.62 -1.90
CA GLU A 149 -8.12 0.40 -1.25
C GLU A 149 -8.56 -0.85 -2.02
N GLU A 150 -9.83 -0.94 -2.40
CA GLU A 150 -10.34 -2.05 -3.23
C GLU A 150 -9.59 -2.15 -4.57
N LEU A 151 -9.37 -1.02 -5.23
CA LEU A 151 -8.63 -0.98 -6.50
C LEU A 151 -7.15 -1.36 -6.32
N GLU A 152 -6.53 -0.93 -5.23
CA GLU A 152 -5.16 -1.28 -4.89
C GLU A 152 -5.01 -2.78 -4.68
N ASP A 153 -5.90 -3.39 -3.89
CA ASP A 153 -5.85 -4.83 -3.60
C ASP A 153 -6.10 -5.69 -4.84
N ILE A 154 -7.05 -5.30 -5.70
CA ILE A 154 -7.29 -5.96 -6.99
C ILE A 154 -6.04 -5.85 -7.87
N THR A 155 -5.41 -4.69 -7.90
CA THR A 155 -4.23 -4.44 -8.74
C THR A 155 -3.02 -5.22 -8.23
N LYS A 156 -2.79 -5.29 -6.91
CA LYS A 156 -1.74 -6.12 -6.28
C LYS A 156 -1.87 -7.59 -6.69
N LYS A 157 -3.07 -8.17 -6.60
CA LYS A 157 -3.31 -9.55 -7.01
C LYS A 157 -2.97 -9.78 -8.48
N LYS A 158 -3.41 -8.88 -9.36
CA LYS A 158 -3.11 -8.98 -10.79
C LYS A 158 -1.62 -8.80 -11.10
N ILE A 159 -0.90 -7.94 -10.38
CA ILE A 159 0.54 -7.80 -10.51
C ILE A 159 1.24 -9.12 -10.17
N ALA A 160 0.85 -9.79 -9.08
CA ALA A 160 1.41 -11.08 -8.68
C ALA A 160 1.12 -12.22 -9.67
N GLU A 161 0.06 -12.11 -10.48
CA GLU A 161 -0.36 -13.10 -11.50
C GLU A 161 0.21 -12.78 -12.89
N ALA A 162 0.74 -11.58 -13.10
CA ALA A 162 1.20 -11.11 -14.40
C ALA A 162 2.43 -11.90 -14.90
N LYS A 163 2.40 -12.28 -16.17
CA LYS A 163 3.45 -13.11 -16.81
C LYS A 163 4.29 -12.33 -17.82
N SER A 164 4.03 -11.04 -18.00
CA SER A 164 4.75 -10.22 -18.96
C SER A 164 4.92 -8.76 -18.52
N LYS A 165 5.98 -8.13 -19.03
CA LYS A 165 6.27 -6.71 -18.81
C LYS A 165 5.13 -5.80 -19.28
N ASN A 166 4.48 -6.16 -20.39
CA ASN A 166 3.37 -5.37 -20.93
C ASN A 166 2.13 -5.42 -20.03
N GLU A 167 1.80 -6.60 -19.48
CA GLU A 167 0.70 -6.74 -18.50
C GLU A 167 0.97 -5.85 -17.28
N LEU A 168 2.16 -5.91 -16.70
CA LEU A 168 2.54 -5.10 -15.54
C LEU A 168 2.40 -3.59 -15.81
N GLN A 169 2.79 -3.13 -17.00
CA GLN A 169 2.65 -1.72 -17.38
C GLN A 169 1.18 -1.31 -17.49
N THR A 170 0.36 -2.12 -18.17
CA THR A 170 -1.07 -1.88 -18.36
C THR A 170 -1.82 -1.81 -17.03
N LEU A 171 -1.54 -2.70 -16.09
CA LEU A 171 -2.18 -2.74 -14.77
C LEU A 171 -1.99 -1.43 -13.99
N LEU A 172 -0.80 -0.88 -14.01
CA LEU A 172 -0.51 0.38 -13.31
C LEU A 172 -1.18 1.58 -13.98
N ASP A 173 -1.18 1.62 -15.31
CA ASP A 173 -1.85 2.68 -16.07
C ASP A 173 -3.37 2.64 -15.87
N ASP A 174 -3.97 1.47 -15.82
CA ASP A 174 -5.39 1.27 -15.54
C ASP A 174 -5.76 1.71 -14.11
N PHE A 175 -4.92 1.40 -13.12
CA PHE A 175 -5.10 1.89 -11.75
C PHE A 175 -5.12 3.42 -11.73
N ARG A 176 -4.13 4.06 -12.33
CA ARG A 176 -4.03 5.54 -12.40
C ARG A 176 -5.25 6.17 -13.05
N LYS A 177 -5.70 5.63 -14.19
CA LYS A 177 -6.90 6.12 -14.89
C LYS A 177 -8.16 6.00 -14.05
N LYS A 178 -8.31 4.91 -13.29
CA LYS A 178 -9.49 4.67 -12.45
C LYS A 178 -9.56 5.60 -11.26
N ILE A 179 -8.45 5.91 -10.59
CA ILE A 179 -8.44 6.86 -9.47
C ILE A 179 -8.63 8.30 -9.95
N GLN A 180 -8.15 8.69 -11.15
CA GLN A 180 -8.29 10.04 -11.69
C GLN A 180 -9.69 10.38 -12.24
N ARG A 181 -10.45 9.38 -12.72
CA ARG A 181 -11.80 9.59 -13.29
C ARG A 181 -12.89 9.93 -12.26
N ASN A 182 -12.56 9.93 -10.98
CA ASN A 182 -13.51 10.11 -9.88
C ASN A 182 -13.25 11.38 -9.04
N GLY A 183 -12.33 12.23 -9.47
CA GLY A 183 -12.01 13.53 -8.84
C GLY A 183 -12.87 14.70 -9.35
#